data_12ef29f3dfc246421486ee86903c98fb
#
_entry.id   12ef29f3dfc246421486ee86903c98fb
#
_cell.length_a   1.000
_cell.length_b   1.000
_cell.length_c   1.000
_cell.angle_alpha   90.00
_cell.angle_beta   90.00
_cell.angle_gamma   90.00
#
_symmetry.space_group_name_H-M   'P 1'
#
loop_
_entity.id
_entity.type
_entity.pdbx_description
1 polymer ?
#
loop_
_entity_poly.entity_id
_entity_poly.type
_entity_poly.pdbx_seq_one_letter_code
_entity_poly.pdbx_strand_id
1 'polypeptide(L)'
;YCHYQGGSDCVALYLRENPQSRFFSGKGLILGGSRAQNPFGKAYCGDLSAILIQNINPLINLIRVPSKKIALMSEWDTKLEAIAESTIDRDITNLSGVPSWFLVLIKHILKKTGRQNLTEVWPNLEVFFHGGISFAPYREQYRELISNPDMHYVETYNASEGFFAVQNDLSVAGMLLLIDLGIF
;
A
#
# COMPACT_ATOMS: atom_id res chain seq x y z
N TYR A 1 5.14 -14.47 10.07
CA TYR A 1 6.53 -14.33 9.58
C TYR A 1 6.57 -14.11 8.07
N CYS A 2 6.00 -15.01 7.24
CA CYS A 2 6.09 -14.97 5.78
C CYS A 2 5.60 -13.65 5.15
N HIS A 3 4.52 -13.05 5.65
CA HIS A 3 4.03 -11.77 5.13
C HIS A 3 5.04 -10.62 5.30
N TYR A 4 5.72 -10.54 6.44
CA TYR A 4 6.71 -9.49 6.67
C TYR A 4 7.97 -9.76 5.84
N GLN A 5 8.38 -11.02 5.73
CA GLN A 5 9.50 -11.41 4.88
C GLN A 5 9.20 -11.10 3.42
N GLY A 6 8.06 -11.59 2.88
CA GLY A 6 7.65 -11.32 1.50
C GLY A 6 7.50 -9.83 1.18
N GLY A 7 6.97 -9.05 2.12
CA GLY A 7 6.91 -7.59 1.97
C GLY A 7 8.31 -6.95 1.93
N SER A 8 9.25 -7.44 2.75
CA SER A 8 10.64 -6.96 2.74
C SER A 8 11.36 -7.35 1.45
N ASP A 9 11.16 -8.59 0.98
CA ASP A 9 11.74 -9.09 -0.27
C ASP A 9 11.21 -8.31 -1.48
N CYS A 10 9.91 -7.98 -1.48
CA CYS A 10 9.30 -7.14 -2.50
C CYS A 10 9.97 -5.76 -2.59
N VAL A 11 10.17 -5.09 -1.46
CA VAL A 11 10.86 -3.80 -1.41
C VAL A 11 12.32 -3.95 -1.82
N ALA A 12 13.01 -4.99 -1.38
CA ALA A 12 14.41 -5.24 -1.73
C ALA A 12 14.59 -5.48 -3.24
N LEU A 13 13.69 -6.26 -3.86
CA LEU A 13 13.68 -6.49 -5.30
C LEU A 13 13.44 -5.17 -6.07
N TYR A 14 12.45 -4.38 -5.64
CA TYR A 14 12.18 -3.08 -6.26
C TYR A 14 13.40 -2.14 -6.20
N LEU A 15 14.05 -2.03 -5.03
CA LEU A 15 15.22 -1.16 -4.86
C LEU A 15 16.45 -1.65 -5.63
N ARG A 16 16.62 -2.96 -5.78
CA ARG A 16 17.69 -3.54 -6.60
C ARG A 16 17.55 -3.13 -8.06
N GLU A 17 16.34 -3.20 -8.61
CA GLU A 17 16.05 -2.81 -9.99
C GLU A 17 16.01 -1.27 -10.18
N ASN A 18 15.79 -0.52 -9.09
CA ASN A 18 15.68 0.95 -9.10
C ASN A 18 16.65 1.58 -8.08
N PRO A 19 17.97 1.56 -8.33
CA PRO A 19 18.98 2.03 -7.35
C PRO A 19 18.93 3.54 -7.08
N GLN A 20 18.23 4.32 -7.92
CA GLN A 20 17.99 5.76 -7.73
C GLN A 20 16.67 6.06 -7.00
N SER A 21 15.97 5.04 -6.53
CA SER A 21 14.69 5.15 -5.85
C SER A 21 14.77 6.05 -4.61
N ARG A 22 13.74 6.85 -4.44
CA ARG A 22 13.53 7.73 -3.28
C ARG A 22 12.61 7.10 -2.24
N PHE A 23 12.37 5.80 -2.30
CA PHE A 23 11.43 5.05 -1.45
C PHE A 23 11.56 5.41 0.03
N PHE A 24 12.77 5.50 0.56
CA PHE A 24 13.03 5.82 1.97
C PHE A 24 13.23 7.32 2.25
N SER A 25 13.19 8.20 1.24
CA SER A 25 13.35 9.63 1.46
C SER A 25 12.11 10.29 2.08
N GLY A 26 10.93 9.69 1.86
CA GLY A 26 9.65 10.14 2.40
C GLY A 26 8.93 9.07 3.22
N LYS A 27 7.60 9.07 3.15
CA LYS A 27 6.73 8.13 3.86
C LYS A 27 6.02 7.19 2.89
N GLY A 28 5.85 5.94 3.33
CA GLY A 28 4.95 5.00 2.67
C GLY A 28 3.52 5.13 3.20
N LEU A 29 2.56 5.32 2.32
CA LEU A 29 1.14 5.29 2.68
C LEU A 29 0.59 3.88 2.52
N ILE A 30 0.24 3.26 3.65
CA ILE A 30 -0.33 1.91 3.68
C ILE A 30 -1.82 2.00 4.00
N LEU A 31 -2.64 1.55 3.07
CA LEU A 31 -4.09 1.46 3.23
C LEU A 31 -4.50 0.01 3.44
N GLY A 32 -4.95 -0.30 4.64
CA GLY A 32 -5.43 -1.62 5.03
C GLY A 32 -6.90 -1.60 5.43
N GLY A 33 -7.46 -2.79 5.59
CA GLY A 33 -8.81 -3.01 6.10
C GLY A 33 -9.00 -2.59 7.56
N SER A 34 -10.13 -2.96 8.12
CA SER A 34 -10.50 -2.62 9.49
C SER A 34 -10.30 -3.79 10.46
N ARG A 35 -10.23 -3.46 11.73
CA ARG A 35 -10.23 -4.43 12.82
C ARG A 35 -11.66 -4.66 13.31
N ALA A 36 -12.07 -5.94 13.39
CA ALA A 36 -13.29 -6.32 14.04
C ALA A 36 -13.01 -6.81 15.49
N GLN A 37 -13.94 -6.56 16.42
CA GLN A 37 -13.90 -7.20 17.73
C GLN A 37 -14.38 -8.65 17.59
N ASN A 38 -13.63 -9.58 18.19
CA ASN A 38 -14.11 -10.96 18.32
C ASN A 38 -15.18 -11.03 19.44
N PRO A 39 -16.44 -11.35 19.10
CA PRO A 39 -17.49 -11.42 20.11
C PRO A 39 -17.30 -12.60 21.10
N PHE A 40 -16.43 -13.55 20.80
CA PHE A 40 -16.25 -14.79 21.56
C PHE A 40 -14.92 -14.92 22.30
N GLY A 41 -14.11 -13.85 22.40
CA GLY A 41 -12.85 -13.94 23.13
C GLY A 41 -11.98 -12.69 23.07
N LYS A 42 -10.77 -12.80 23.67
CA LYS A 42 -9.77 -11.71 23.69
C LYS A 42 -8.94 -11.60 22.39
N ALA A 43 -9.12 -12.53 21.45
CA ALA A 43 -8.39 -12.52 20.19
C ALA A 43 -8.96 -11.45 19.25
N TYR A 44 -8.07 -10.79 18.53
CA TYR A 44 -8.47 -9.84 17.49
C TYR A 44 -8.78 -10.60 16.20
N CYS A 45 -9.90 -10.25 15.58
CA CYS A 45 -10.26 -10.67 14.23
C CYS A 45 -10.24 -9.45 13.32
N GLY A 46 -10.03 -9.67 12.03
CA GLY A 46 -10.06 -8.58 11.04
C GLY A 46 -9.36 -8.98 9.74
N ASP A 47 -9.35 -8.05 8.81
CA ASP A 47 -8.62 -8.23 7.57
C ASP A 47 -7.13 -8.49 7.83
N LEU A 48 -6.49 -9.29 6.98
CA LEU A 48 -5.06 -9.58 7.06
C LEU A 48 -4.21 -8.31 7.23
N SER A 49 -4.48 -7.30 6.43
CA SER A 49 -3.77 -6.02 6.49
C SER A 49 -3.91 -5.30 7.84
N ALA A 50 -5.07 -5.41 8.50
CA ALA A 50 -5.26 -4.85 9.84
C ALA A 50 -4.44 -5.62 10.90
N ILE A 51 -4.37 -6.95 10.79
CA ILE A 51 -3.56 -7.80 11.67
C ILE A 51 -2.06 -7.47 11.48
N LEU A 52 -1.61 -7.34 10.24
CA LEU A 52 -0.22 -6.97 9.94
C LEU A 52 0.12 -5.57 10.48
N ILE A 53 -0.72 -4.56 10.25
CA ILE A 53 -0.52 -3.21 10.78
C ILE A 53 -0.49 -3.20 12.31
N GLN A 54 -1.35 -3.99 12.96
CA GLN A 54 -1.39 -4.10 14.42
C GLN A 54 -0.04 -4.59 14.99
N ASN A 55 0.59 -5.55 14.31
CA ASN A 55 1.81 -6.24 14.78
C ASN A 55 3.09 -5.77 14.06
N ILE A 56 3.01 -4.69 13.29
CA ILE A 56 4.17 -4.17 12.52
C ILE A 56 5.30 -3.73 13.45
N ASN A 57 6.53 -3.97 13.03
CA ASN A 57 7.72 -3.53 13.75
C ASN A 57 7.66 -2.02 14.04
N PRO A 58 7.91 -1.57 15.27
CA PRO A 58 7.88 -0.15 15.64
C PRO A 58 8.75 0.76 14.75
N LEU A 59 9.89 0.28 14.25
CA LEU A 59 10.76 1.04 13.35
C LEU A 59 10.09 1.37 12.02
N ILE A 60 9.25 0.46 11.49
CA ILE A 60 8.51 0.69 10.26
C ILE A 60 7.45 1.79 10.44
N ASN A 61 6.93 1.97 11.67
CA ASN A 61 6.01 3.08 11.94
C ASN A 61 6.66 4.47 11.80
N LEU A 62 7.99 4.56 11.81
CA LEU A 62 8.70 5.82 11.59
C LEU A 62 8.66 6.27 10.12
N ILE A 63 8.55 5.32 9.19
CA ILE A 63 8.60 5.56 7.74
C ILE A 63 7.25 5.38 7.05
N ARG A 64 6.18 5.01 7.77
CA ARG A 64 4.85 4.82 7.20
C ARG A 64 3.81 5.79 7.76
N VAL A 65 2.76 6.01 7.00
CA VAL A 65 1.50 6.69 7.36
C VAL A 65 0.31 5.85 6.89
N PRO A 66 -0.89 6.07 7.43
CA PRO A 66 -1.23 6.87 8.59
C PRO A 66 -0.79 6.20 9.90
N SER A 67 -1.00 6.86 11.04
CA SER A 67 -0.77 6.24 12.36
C SER A 67 -1.60 4.96 12.54
N LYS A 68 -1.17 4.05 13.44
CA LYS A 68 -1.96 2.82 13.74
C LYS A 68 -3.41 3.14 14.14
N LYS A 69 -3.62 4.23 14.89
CA LYS A 69 -4.95 4.65 15.32
C LYS A 69 -5.87 4.90 14.13
N ILE A 70 -5.41 5.64 13.13
CA ILE A 70 -6.17 5.94 11.91
C ILE A 70 -6.28 4.69 11.03
N ALA A 71 -5.17 3.98 10.80
CA ALA A 71 -5.13 2.81 9.93
C ALA A 71 -6.13 1.70 10.35
N LEU A 72 -6.41 1.58 11.63
CA LEU A 72 -7.28 0.54 12.22
C LEU A 72 -8.72 1.01 12.49
N MET A 73 -9.10 2.22 12.07
CA MET A 73 -10.48 2.68 12.17
C MET A 73 -11.42 1.77 11.36
N SER A 74 -12.60 1.52 11.91
CA SER A 74 -13.61 0.66 11.31
C SER A 74 -14.59 1.41 10.41
N GLU A 75 -14.87 2.68 10.74
CA GLU A 75 -15.79 3.50 9.97
C GLU A 75 -15.03 4.11 8.78
N TRP A 76 -15.50 3.79 7.55
CA TRP A 76 -14.75 4.05 6.33
C TRP A 76 -14.63 5.54 5.98
N ASP A 77 -15.72 6.30 6.07
CA ASP A 77 -15.72 7.72 5.68
C ASP A 77 -14.86 8.56 6.62
N THR A 78 -14.97 8.32 7.93
CA THR A 78 -14.12 8.97 8.94
C THR A 78 -12.65 8.57 8.77
N LYS A 79 -12.39 7.30 8.39
CA LYS A 79 -11.04 6.81 8.11
C LYS A 79 -10.43 7.50 6.90
N LEU A 80 -11.18 7.63 5.80
CA LEU A 80 -10.72 8.32 4.59
C LEU A 80 -10.37 9.78 4.88
N GLU A 81 -11.25 10.47 5.61
CA GLU A 81 -11.02 11.87 6.00
C GLU A 81 -9.76 12.01 6.85
N ALA A 82 -9.60 11.17 7.89
CA ALA A 82 -8.44 11.20 8.76
C ALA A 82 -7.13 10.84 8.03
N ILE A 83 -7.17 9.91 7.05
CA ILE A 83 -6.02 9.60 6.20
C ILE A 83 -5.68 10.82 5.36
N ALA A 84 -6.64 11.41 4.65
CA ALA A 84 -6.41 12.58 3.82
C ALA A 84 -5.77 13.71 4.64
N GLU A 85 -6.36 14.10 5.77
CA GLU A 85 -5.84 15.15 6.64
C GLU A 85 -4.41 14.88 7.14
N SER A 86 -4.11 13.63 7.46
CA SER A 86 -2.79 13.27 8.00
C SER A 86 -1.69 13.11 6.94
N THR A 87 -2.05 13.09 5.65
CA THR A 87 -1.09 12.72 4.57
C THR A 87 -0.93 13.79 3.49
N ILE A 88 -1.88 14.71 3.31
CA ILE A 88 -1.82 15.75 2.26
C ILE A 88 -0.52 16.56 2.33
N ASP A 89 -0.09 16.96 3.52
CA ASP A 89 1.12 17.76 3.73
C ASP A 89 2.38 16.90 3.99
N ARG A 90 2.33 15.61 3.67
CA ARG A 90 3.47 14.71 3.84
C ARG A 90 4.14 14.41 2.50
N ASP A 91 5.44 14.21 2.56
CA ASP A 91 6.19 13.66 1.43
C ASP A 91 5.91 12.17 1.30
N ILE A 92 4.96 11.80 0.44
CA ILE A 92 4.61 10.41 0.16
C ILE A 92 5.38 9.95 -1.07
N THR A 93 6.19 8.92 -0.88
CA THR A 93 7.02 8.32 -1.95
C THR A 93 6.48 7.00 -2.47
N ASN A 94 5.70 6.31 -1.66
CA ASN A 94 5.16 5.01 -2.06
C ASN A 94 3.77 4.73 -1.46
N LEU A 95 3.00 3.93 -2.18
CA LEU A 95 1.68 3.46 -1.76
C LEU A 95 1.71 1.94 -1.61
N SER A 96 0.89 1.40 -0.69
CA SER A 96 0.73 -0.05 -0.54
C SER A 96 -0.71 -0.40 -0.13
N GLY A 97 -1.39 -1.22 -0.94
CA GLY A 97 -2.75 -1.68 -0.65
C GLY A 97 -3.56 -2.07 -1.87
N VAL A 98 -4.87 -2.17 -1.68
CA VAL A 98 -5.82 -2.62 -2.71
C VAL A 98 -6.15 -1.46 -3.67
N PRO A 99 -6.07 -1.67 -5.02
CA PRO A 99 -6.30 -0.61 -6.00
C PRO A 99 -7.65 0.11 -5.88
N SER A 100 -8.74 -0.63 -5.68
CA SER A 100 -10.07 -0.02 -5.56
C SER A 100 -10.18 0.95 -4.38
N TRP A 101 -9.58 0.61 -3.24
CA TRP A 101 -9.59 1.46 -2.04
C TRP A 101 -8.72 2.71 -2.21
N PHE A 102 -7.54 2.55 -2.80
CA PHE A 102 -6.67 3.70 -3.11
C PHE A 102 -7.31 4.65 -4.12
N LEU A 103 -8.04 4.13 -5.11
CA LEU A 103 -8.74 4.98 -6.08
C LEU A 103 -9.76 5.89 -5.40
N VAL A 104 -10.52 5.37 -4.42
CA VAL A 104 -11.46 6.18 -3.61
C VAL A 104 -10.71 7.22 -2.80
N LEU A 105 -9.62 6.85 -2.12
CA LEU A 105 -8.80 7.77 -1.34
C LEU A 105 -8.18 8.87 -2.20
N ILE A 106 -7.61 8.53 -3.36
CA ILE A 106 -7.01 9.51 -4.28
C ILE A 106 -8.06 10.53 -4.74
N LYS A 107 -9.22 10.06 -5.18
CA LYS A 107 -10.33 10.96 -5.58
C LYS A 107 -10.79 11.86 -4.43
N HIS A 108 -10.83 11.34 -3.20
CA HIS A 108 -11.16 12.12 -2.02
C HIS A 108 -10.11 13.20 -1.73
N ILE A 109 -8.81 12.88 -1.81
CA ILE A 109 -7.70 13.82 -1.62
C ILE A 109 -7.73 14.91 -2.69
N LEU A 110 -7.91 14.56 -3.96
CA LEU A 110 -7.98 15.53 -5.05
C LEU A 110 -9.16 16.48 -4.89
N LYS A 111 -10.33 15.97 -4.52
CA LYS A 111 -11.50 16.79 -4.20
C LYS A 111 -11.24 17.74 -3.04
N LYS A 112 -10.61 17.27 -1.96
CA LYS A 112 -10.31 18.05 -0.74
C LYS A 112 -9.29 19.15 -1.01
N THR A 113 -8.28 18.86 -1.83
CA THR A 113 -7.21 19.81 -2.17
C THR A 113 -7.54 20.74 -3.33
N GLY A 114 -8.59 20.45 -4.11
CA GLY A 114 -8.90 21.16 -5.35
C GLY A 114 -7.87 20.90 -6.48
N ARG A 115 -7.01 19.91 -6.33
CA ARG A 115 -6.00 19.54 -7.32
C ARG A 115 -6.59 18.61 -8.37
N GLN A 116 -6.00 18.65 -9.57
CA GLN A 116 -6.43 17.79 -10.69
C GLN A 116 -5.66 16.47 -10.74
N ASN A 117 -4.44 16.47 -10.21
CA ASN A 117 -3.54 15.34 -10.29
C ASN A 117 -2.82 15.09 -8.95
N LEU A 118 -2.60 13.83 -8.62
CA LEU A 118 -1.97 13.43 -7.36
C LEU A 118 -0.49 13.85 -7.27
N THR A 119 0.19 13.99 -8.41
CA THR A 119 1.56 14.50 -8.47
C THR A 119 1.68 15.94 -7.96
N GLU A 120 0.59 16.73 -8.02
CA GLU A 120 0.54 18.07 -7.42
C GLU A 120 0.46 18.03 -5.89
N VAL A 121 -0.02 16.92 -5.33
CA VAL A 121 -0.11 16.70 -3.87
C VAL A 121 1.16 16.01 -3.36
N TRP A 122 1.60 14.96 -4.05
CA TRP A 122 2.77 14.15 -3.69
C TRP A 122 3.76 14.06 -4.86
N PRO A 123 4.59 15.08 -5.06
CA PRO A 123 5.48 15.18 -6.22
C PRO A 123 6.59 14.12 -6.26
N ASN A 124 6.89 13.49 -5.13
CA ASN A 124 7.90 12.45 -5.01
C ASN A 124 7.32 11.02 -5.03
N LEU A 125 6.03 10.88 -5.32
CA LEU A 125 5.38 9.56 -5.42
C LEU A 125 5.94 8.81 -6.64
N GLU A 126 6.52 7.63 -6.40
CA GLU A 126 7.23 6.85 -7.43
C GLU A 126 6.73 5.42 -7.61
N VAL A 127 6.10 4.81 -6.59
CA VAL A 127 5.69 3.40 -6.68
C VAL A 127 4.41 3.09 -5.91
N PHE A 128 3.60 2.22 -6.51
CA PHE A 128 2.43 1.62 -5.87
C PHE A 128 2.56 0.09 -5.85
N PHE A 129 2.76 -0.46 -4.66
CA PHE A 129 2.66 -1.91 -4.41
C PHE A 129 1.20 -2.27 -4.21
N HIS A 130 0.65 -3.03 -5.15
CA HIS A 130 -0.77 -3.36 -5.14
C HIS A 130 -1.00 -4.87 -5.23
N GLY A 131 -2.15 -5.30 -4.75
CA GLY A 131 -2.55 -6.70 -4.79
C GLY A 131 -3.98 -6.89 -4.29
N GLY A 132 -4.37 -8.14 -4.10
CA GLY A 132 -5.69 -8.53 -3.64
C GLY A 132 -6.75 -8.57 -4.73
N ILE A 133 -6.62 -7.76 -5.77
CA ILE A 133 -7.48 -7.74 -6.97
C ILE A 133 -6.66 -7.41 -8.22
N SER A 134 -7.13 -7.78 -9.40
CA SER A 134 -6.48 -7.42 -10.66
C SER A 134 -6.39 -5.90 -10.82
N PHE A 135 -5.22 -5.40 -11.20
CA PHE A 135 -4.99 -3.99 -11.46
C PHE A 135 -5.48 -3.52 -12.84
N ALA A 136 -5.62 -4.44 -13.79
CA ALA A 136 -5.94 -4.12 -15.18
C ALA A 136 -7.14 -3.17 -15.35
N PRO A 137 -8.30 -3.35 -14.65
CA PRO A 137 -9.46 -2.45 -14.80
C PRO A 137 -9.22 -1.03 -14.26
N TYR A 138 -8.21 -0.84 -13.44
CA TYR A 138 -7.93 0.44 -12.76
C TYR A 138 -6.80 1.22 -13.43
N ARG A 139 -5.98 0.59 -14.26
CA ARG A 139 -4.73 1.12 -14.82
C ARG A 139 -4.90 2.49 -15.49
N GLU A 140 -5.89 2.65 -16.34
CA GLU A 140 -6.10 3.91 -17.04
C GLU A 140 -6.53 5.03 -16.09
N GLN A 141 -7.41 4.75 -15.12
CA GLN A 141 -7.79 5.74 -14.11
C GLN A 141 -6.59 6.19 -13.27
N TYR A 142 -5.69 5.26 -12.93
CA TYR A 142 -4.47 5.61 -12.19
C TYR A 142 -3.54 6.49 -13.04
N ARG A 143 -3.38 6.22 -14.34
CA ARG A 143 -2.60 7.05 -15.26
C ARG A 143 -3.15 8.47 -15.40
N GLU A 144 -4.47 8.62 -15.42
CA GLU A 144 -5.13 9.92 -15.44
C GLU A 144 -4.92 10.71 -14.14
N LEU A 145 -4.99 10.02 -13.01
CA LEU A 145 -4.89 10.64 -11.68
C LEU A 145 -3.45 10.86 -11.20
N ILE A 146 -2.47 10.14 -11.77
CA ILE A 146 -1.03 10.25 -11.44
C ILE A 146 -0.27 10.46 -12.74
N SER A 147 0.02 11.72 -13.07
CA SER A 147 0.67 12.10 -14.33
C SER A 147 2.20 11.89 -14.33
N ASN A 148 2.76 11.23 -13.32
CA ASN A 148 4.18 10.90 -13.29
C ASN A 148 4.49 9.77 -14.28
N PRO A 149 5.28 10.02 -15.37
CA PRO A 149 5.63 8.98 -16.34
C PRO A 149 6.51 7.87 -15.73
N ASP A 150 7.25 8.19 -14.66
CA ASP A 150 8.16 7.27 -13.96
C ASP A 150 7.46 6.53 -12.80
N MET A 151 6.12 6.60 -12.74
CA MET A 151 5.35 5.90 -11.71
C MET A 151 5.36 4.40 -11.95
N HIS A 152 5.87 3.64 -11.00
CA HIS A 152 5.90 2.19 -11.03
C HIS A 152 4.67 1.58 -10.36
N TYR A 153 4.13 0.51 -10.95
CA TYR A 153 3.05 -0.30 -10.41
C TYR A 153 3.53 -1.71 -10.23
N VAL A 154 3.74 -2.14 -8.99
CA VAL A 154 4.30 -3.44 -8.64
C VAL A 154 3.22 -4.34 -8.10
N GLU A 155 2.91 -5.42 -8.83
CA GLU A 155 1.90 -6.38 -8.41
C GLU A 155 2.46 -7.34 -7.36
N THR A 156 1.65 -7.61 -6.34
CA THR A 156 1.96 -8.56 -5.27
C THR A 156 0.80 -9.52 -5.09
N TYR A 157 1.12 -10.78 -4.78
CA TYR A 157 0.13 -11.77 -4.41
C TYR A 157 0.33 -12.20 -2.96
N ASN A 158 -0.50 -11.64 -2.09
CA ASN A 158 -0.62 -12.07 -0.71
C ASN A 158 -2.08 -12.42 -0.38
N ALA A 159 -2.26 -13.45 0.43
CA ALA A 159 -3.53 -13.91 0.94
C ALA A 159 -3.42 -14.19 2.43
N SER A 160 -4.52 -14.56 3.09
CA SER A 160 -4.49 -14.87 4.53
C SER A 160 -3.50 -15.98 4.88
N GLU A 161 -3.29 -16.90 3.95
CA GLU A 161 -2.43 -18.07 4.08
C GLU A 161 -0.94 -17.77 3.94
N GLY A 162 -0.57 -16.70 3.19
CA GLY A 162 0.82 -16.38 2.97
C GLY A 162 1.06 -15.26 1.97
N PHE A 163 2.33 -14.93 1.78
CA PHE A 163 2.82 -14.04 0.73
C PHE A 163 3.45 -14.90 -0.36
N PHE A 164 2.86 -14.95 -1.54
CA PHE A 164 3.13 -15.98 -2.54
C PHE A 164 3.98 -15.51 -3.70
N ALA A 165 3.76 -14.28 -4.17
CA ALA A 165 4.45 -13.80 -5.35
C ALA A 165 4.59 -12.27 -5.39
N VAL A 166 5.57 -11.81 -6.17
CA VAL A 166 5.85 -10.40 -6.42
C VAL A 166 6.25 -10.20 -7.88
N GLN A 167 5.81 -9.14 -8.49
CA GLN A 167 6.33 -8.72 -9.79
C GLN A 167 7.74 -8.14 -9.60
N ASN A 168 8.74 -8.87 -10.08
CA ASN A 168 10.15 -8.50 -9.98
C ASN A 168 10.68 -7.81 -11.25
N ASP A 169 9.97 -7.95 -12.37
CA ASP A 169 10.29 -7.29 -13.65
C ASP A 169 9.04 -6.58 -14.17
N LEU A 170 9.09 -5.26 -14.20
CA LEU A 170 7.94 -4.43 -14.61
C LEU A 170 7.67 -4.45 -16.12
N SER A 171 8.61 -4.97 -16.91
CA SER A 171 8.43 -5.16 -18.37
C SER A 171 7.65 -6.41 -18.73
N VAL A 172 7.46 -7.34 -17.78
CA VAL A 172 6.83 -8.64 -17.98
C VAL A 172 5.54 -8.74 -17.18
N ALA A 173 4.47 -9.19 -17.83
CA ALA A 173 3.22 -9.52 -17.16
C ALA A 173 3.36 -10.88 -16.47
N GLY A 174 3.79 -10.87 -15.22
CA GLY A 174 3.96 -12.09 -14.43
C GLY A 174 4.60 -11.78 -13.09
N MET A 175 4.58 -12.75 -12.19
CA MET A 175 5.13 -12.62 -10.85
C MET A 175 6.10 -13.76 -10.55
N LEU A 176 7.16 -13.43 -9.82
CA LEU A 176 8.08 -14.40 -9.24
C LEU A 176 7.41 -15.04 -8.01
N LEU A 177 7.33 -16.38 -8.02
CA LEU A 177 6.85 -17.14 -6.87
C LEU A 177 7.92 -17.20 -5.77
N LEU A 178 7.53 -16.90 -4.54
CA LEU A 178 8.40 -16.92 -3.36
C LEU A 178 8.32 -18.29 -2.68
N ILE A 179 8.81 -19.32 -3.35
CA ILE A 179 8.72 -20.72 -2.88
C ILE A 179 9.42 -20.97 -1.54
N ASP A 180 10.45 -20.19 -1.22
CA ASP A 180 11.18 -20.29 0.05
C ASP A 180 10.34 -19.84 1.27
N LEU A 181 9.22 -19.18 1.05
CA LEU A 181 8.28 -18.77 2.11
C LEU A 181 7.22 -19.84 2.44
N GLY A 182 7.38 -21.06 1.91
CA GLY A 182 6.55 -22.20 2.29
C GLY A 182 5.30 -22.38 1.44
N ILE A 183 5.41 -22.16 0.14
CA ILE A 183 4.40 -22.58 -0.83
C ILE A 183 4.63 -24.07 -1.09
N PHE A 184 3.71 -24.90 -0.62
CA PHE A 184 3.69 -26.36 -0.83
C PHE A 184 2.46 -26.77 -1.61
#